data_238c645489dc287fea80684e5ba70eef
#
_entry.id   238c645489dc287fea80684e5ba70eef
#
_cell.length_a   1.000
_cell.length_b   1.000
_cell.length_c   1.000
_cell.angle_alpha   90.00
_cell.angle_beta   90.00
_cell.angle_gamma   90.00
#
_symmetry.space_group_name_H-M   'P 1'
#
loop_
_entity.id
_entity.type
_entity.pdbx_description
1 polymer ?
#
loop_
_entity_poly.entity_id
_entity_poly.type
_entity_poly.pdbx_seq_one_letter_code
_entity_poly.pdbx_strand_id
1 'polypeptide(L)'
;MYEFQPKSYDIEIGQVLYSKIWGKLQQYINGKNRVYFSPMGLLNLINIELLTDSLEKTATERFNLYRVSSTRTLLKRGDMREIHSIVTFGGVDFDKACDNSDVLCNVNTRGNWAYLKNTLLEVNTINDMLKNCGVDIKTYTRANATESAFKRFDGTQSDIIHIASHGFYIPQSQRTTIPYFSNSVSTENIQDELFFSGLILSGGQKAWNDSVFNPNNNDGILTAYEISKLDLHNVNLVVLSACETGLGDNLFDGIFGLQRAFKKAGVKSILMSLWQIDDKVTSEYMSLFYEKLMDGYSVHDAYIGTVLSMKEKYPDANYWASFVLLD
;
A
#
# COMPACT_ATOMS: atom_id res chain seq x y z
N MET A 1 -28.42 10.35 0.48
CA MET A 1 -27.10 9.94 1.00
C MET A 1 -26.29 9.55 -0.24
N TYR A 2 -25.39 10.42 -0.70
CA TYR A 2 -24.59 10.14 -1.90
C TYR A 2 -23.54 9.11 -1.51
N GLU A 3 -23.60 7.92 -2.12
CA GLU A 3 -22.55 6.92 -2.03
C GLU A 3 -21.31 7.48 -2.73
N PHE A 4 -20.34 7.89 -1.97
CA PHE A 4 -19.03 8.28 -2.48
C PHE A 4 -18.29 6.99 -2.87
N GLN A 5 -18.33 6.64 -4.14
CA GLN A 5 -17.48 5.58 -4.69
C GLN A 5 -16.16 6.22 -5.14
N PRO A 6 -15.03 5.90 -4.54
CA PRO A 6 -13.72 6.43 -4.96
C PRO A 6 -13.21 5.69 -6.21
N LYS A 7 -14.02 5.64 -7.28
CA LYS A 7 -13.69 4.89 -8.51
C LYS A 7 -13.16 5.74 -9.65
N SER A 8 -13.09 7.06 -9.49
CA SER A 8 -12.52 7.93 -10.52
C SER A 8 -12.11 9.27 -9.93
N TYR A 9 -10.95 9.75 -10.33
CA TYR A 9 -10.53 11.12 -10.07
C TYR A 9 -11.24 12.03 -11.08
N ASP A 10 -12.21 12.81 -10.59
CA ASP A 10 -12.89 13.82 -11.39
C ASP A 10 -12.09 15.14 -11.30
N ILE A 11 -11.60 15.62 -12.44
CA ILE A 11 -10.75 16.82 -12.52
C ILE A 11 -11.52 18.05 -12.01
N GLU A 12 -12.81 18.22 -12.34
CA GLU A 12 -13.59 19.37 -11.89
C GLU A 12 -13.77 19.35 -10.36
N ILE A 13 -14.09 18.20 -9.79
CA ILE A 13 -14.15 18.00 -8.34
C ILE A 13 -12.75 18.25 -7.72
N GLY A 14 -11.71 17.76 -8.37
CA GLY A 14 -10.31 17.98 -7.96
C GLY A 14 -9.95 19.45 -7.86
N GLN A 15 -10.32 20.27 -8.83
CA GLN A 15 -10.09 21.72 -8.84
C GLN A 15 -10.87 22.45 -7.73
N VAL A 16 -12.11 22.04 -7.49
CA VAL A 16 -12.91 22.58 -6.37
C VAL A 16 -12.26 22.25 -5.02
N LEU A 17 -11.80 21.01 -4.84
CA LEU A 17 -11.12 20.59 -3.62
C LEU A 17 -9.77 21.31 -3.45
N TYR A 18 -8.98 21.45 -4.54
CA TYR A 18 -7.73 22.22 -4.52
C TYR A 18 -7.98 23.65 -3.99
N SER A 19 -8.96 24.33 -4.54
CA SER A 19 -9.30 25.69 -4.15
C SER A 19 -9.69 25.78 -2.66
N LYS A 20 -10.43 24.80 -2.16
CA LYS A 20 -10.88 24.75 -0.75
C LYS A 20 -9.77 24.40 0.23
N ILE A 21 -8.80 23.59 -0.16
CA ILE A 21 -7.70 23.12 0.67
C ILE A 21 -6.47 24.00 0.46
N TRP A 22 -5.81 23.85 -0.67
CA TRP A 22 -4.52 24.50 -0.95
C TRP A 22 -4.67 25.99 -1.26
N GLY A 23 -5.74 26.37 -1.97
CA GLY A 23 -6.00 27.77 -2.30
C GLY A 23 -6.09 28.66 -1.06
N LYS A 24 -6.69 28.18 0.03
CA LYS A 24 -6.76 28.90 1.31
C LYS A 24 -5.43 28.96 2.04
N LEU A 25 -4.57 27.96 1.86
CA LEU A 25 -3.27 27.87 2.53
C LEU A 25 -2.16 28.54 1.75
N GLN A 26 -2.37 28.84 0.46
CA GLN A 26 -1.35 29.34 -0.46
C GLN A 26 -0.58 30.55 0.10
N GLN A 27 -1.27 31.51 0.70
CA GLN A 27 -0.63 32.70 1.28
C GLN A 27 0.38 32.39 2.40
N TYR A 28 0.23 31.23 3.09
CA TYR A 28 1.09 30.84 4.20
C TYR A 28 2.23 29.91 3.77
N ILE A 29 2.04 29.15 2.68
CA ILE A 29 2.99 28.12 2.23
C ILE A 29 3.82 28.55 1.02
N ASN A 30 3.44 29.63 0.33
CA ASN A 30 4.18 30.15 -0.81
C ASN A 30 5.63 30.48 -0.44
N GLY A 31 6.58 30.04 -1.26
CA GLY A 31 8.02 30.28 -1.04
C GLY A 31 8.62 29.45 0.10
N LYS A 32 7.88 28.51 0.69
CA LYS A 32 8.45 27.56 1.66
C LYS A 32 9.16 26.43 0.93
N ASN A 33 10.35 26.06 1.41
CA ASN A 33 11.15 24.99 0.82
C ASN A 33 10.53 23.60 1.01
N ARG A 34 9.79 23.39 2.12
CA ARG A 34 9.09 22.15 2.43
C ARG A 34 7.84 22.46 3.23
N VAL A 35 6.74 21.80 2.89
CA VAL A 35 5.46 21.89 3.59
C VAL A 35 5.05 20.49 4.06
N TYR A 36 5.03 20.29 5.36
CA TYR A 36 4.59 19.03 5.96
C TYR A 36 3.13 19.13 6.33
N PHE A 37 2.35 18.14 5.95
CA PHE A 37 0.92 18.08 6.28
C PHE A 37 0.53 16.68 6.74
N SER A 38 -0.44 16.61 7.63
CA SER A 38 -1.00 15.35 8.14
C SER A 38 -2.50 15.38 7.89
N PRO A 39 -3.01 14.67 6.87
CA PRO A 39 -4.45 14.63 6.61
C PRO A 39 -5.17 13.84 7.71
N MET A 40 -6.44 14.19 7.95
CA MET A 40 -7.29 13.52 8.91
C MET A 40 -8.64 13.15 8.30
N GLY A 41 -9.25 12.10 8.82
CA GLY A 41 -10.57 11.65 8.38
C GLY A 41 -10.60 11.35 6.88
N LEU A 42 -11.60 11.82 6.17
CA LEU A 42 -11.81 11.59 4.74
C LEU A 42 -10.65 12.08 3.83
N LEU A 43 -9.82 13.02 4.29
CA LEU A 43 -8.68 13.50 3.52
C LEU A 43 -7.57 12.44 3.36
N ASN A 44 -7.59 11.39 4.16
CA ASN A 44 -6.68 10.25 3.98
C ASN A 44 -7.04 9.39 2.75
N LEU A 45 -8.30 9.45 2.28
CA LEU A 45 -8.78 8.72 1.11
C LEU A 45 -8.46 9.38 -0.21
N ILE A 46 -7.98 10.60 -0.16
CA ILE A 46 -7.76 11.44 -1.32
C ILE A 46 -6.27 11.75 -1.39
N ASN A 47 -5.73 11.66 -2.59
CA ASN A 47 -4.39 12.16 -2.86
C ASN A 47 -4.47 13.69 -2.99
N ILE A 48 -4.58 14.39 -1.83
CA ILE A 48 -4.78 15.84 -1.82
C ILE A 48 -3.58 16.62 -2.34
N GLU A 49 -2.38 16.04 -2.31
CA GLU A 49 -1.16 16.60 -2.88
C GLU A 49 -1.15 16.59 -4.40
N LEU A 50 -1.96 15.75 -5.02
CA LEU A 50 -2.09 15.66 -6.48
C LEU A 50 -3.34 16.33 -7.03
N LEU A 51 -4.17 16.97 -6.19
CA LEU A 51 -5.25 17.83 -6.66
C LEU A 51 -4.72 18.93 -7.55
N THR A 52 -5.41 19.21 -8.65
CA THR A 52 -4.99 20.19 -9.65
C THR A 52 -5.68 21.55 -9.45
N ASP A 53 -4.96 22.61 -9.78
CA ASP A 53 -5.53 23.97 -9.89
C ASP A 53 -6.24 24.18 -11.25
N SER A 54 -6.75 25.39 -11.48
CA SER A 54 -7.39 25.76 -12.75
C SER A 54 -6.44 25.79 -13.96
N LEU A 55 -5.15 25.68 -13.76
CA LEU A 55 -4.11 25.56 -14.80
C LEU A 55 -3.62 24.11 -14.92
N GLU A 56 -4.35 23.16 -14.37
CA GLU A 56 -4.00 21.72 -14.34
C GLU A 56 -2.66 21.40 -13.66
N LYS A 57 -2.15 22.32 -12.84
CA LYS A 57 -0.96 22.09 -12.02
C LYS A 57 -1.36 21.42 -10.71
N THR A 58 -0.70 20.30 -10.38
CA THR A 58 -0.90 19.64 -9.09
C THR A 58 -0.37 20.49 -7.94
N ALA A 59 -0.89 20.25 -6.74
CA ALA A 59 -0.38 20.93 -5.55
C ALA A 59 1.12 20.67 -5.34
N THR A 60 1.64 19.47 -5.69
CA THR A 60 3.08 19.17 -5.64
C THR A 60 3.91 19.89 -6.69
N GLU A 61 3.32 20.28 -7.83
CA GLU A 61 3.99 21.15 -8.81
C GLU A 61 4.07 22.62 -8.33
N ARG A 62 3.20 23.00 -7.38
CA ARG A 62 3.18 24.35 -6.79
C ARG A 62 3.98 24.46 -5.51
N PHE A 63 3.94 23.40 -4.70
CA PHE A 63 4.50 23.38 -3.36
C PHE A 63 5.24 22.07 -3.12
N ASN A 64 6.34 22.12 -2.41
CA ASN A 64 7.08 20.93 -2.02
C ASN A 64 6.40 20.28 -0.80
N LEU A 65 5.43 19.37 -1.06
CA LEU A 65 4.50 18.81 -0.09
C LEU A 65 4.97 17.44 0.40
N TYR A 66 4.99 17.25 1.71
CA TYR A 66 5.31 16.00 2.37
C TYR A 66 4.14 15.54 3.25
N ARG A 67 3.53 14.42 2.89
CA ARG A 67 2.48 13.79 3.71
C ARG A 67 3.14 13.02 4.84
N VAL A 68 2.74 13.32 6.07
CA VAL A 68 3.25 12.64 7.28
C VAL A 68 2.10 12.10 8.13
N SER A 69 2.34 10.99 8.83
CA SER A 69 1.36 10.44 9.76
C SER A 69 1.16 11.33 11.00
N SER A 70 2.21 12.05 11.39
CA SER A 70 2.20 12.98 12.51
C SER A 70 3.42 13.90 12.41
N THR A 71 3.29 15.15 12.84
CA THR A 71 4.43 16.08 12.92
C THR A 71 5.56 15.59 13.84
N ARG A 72 5.27 14.63 14.75
CA ARG A 72 6.29 13.99 15.59
C ARG A 72 7.33 13.20 14.79
N THR A 73 6.97 12.68 13.60
CA THR A 73 7.89 11.93 12.74
C THR A 73 9.02 12.80 12.20
N LEU A 74 8.83 14.12 12.13
CA LEU A 74 9.84 15.07 11.67
C LEU A 74 11.13 15.06 12.50
N LEU A 75 11.06 14.61 13.76
CA LEU A 75 12.23 14.53 14.67
C LEU A 75 13.16 13.36 14.35
N LYS A 76 12.76 12.41 13.52
CA LYS A 76 13.47 11.14 13.27
C LYS A 76 13.87 10.95 11.79
N ARG A 77 13.80 11.99 10.96
CA ARG A 77 14.01 11.86 9.53
C ARG A 77 15.47 11.66 9.15
N GLY A 78 15.73 10.61 8.36
CA GLY A 78 16.91 10.45 7.53
C GLY A 78 16.45 10.15 6.11
N ASP A 79 16.94 10.86 5.12
CA ASP A 79 16.67 10.56 3.71
C ASP A 79 17.46 9.31 3.30
N MET A 80 16.76 8.27 2.83
CA MET A 80 17.39 7.13 2.17
C MET A 80 17.88 7.58 0.79
N ARG A 81 19.18 7.43 0.53
CA ARG A 81 19.79 7.79 -0.77
C ARG A 81 20.41 6.60 -1.48
N GLU A 82 20.78 5.56 -0.73
CA GLU A 82 21.37 4.35 -1.26
C GLU A 82 20.54 3.16 -0.85
N ILE A 83 20.29 2.26 -1.77
CA ILE A 83 19.54 1.02 -1.55
C ILE A 83 20.54 -0.12 -1.63
N HIS A 84 20.67 -0.85 -0.52
CA HIS A 84 21.55 -2.01 -0.41
C HIS A 84 20.77 -3.33 -0.44
N SER A 85 19.51 -3.30 -0.01
CA SER A 85 18.70 -4.51 0.12
C SER A 85 17.23 -4.25 -0.19
N ILE A 86 16.62 -5.18 -0.93
CA ILE A 86 15.19 -5.19 -1.22
C ILE A 86 14.62 -6.59 -1.01
N VAL A 87 13.43 -6.64 -0.47
CA VAL A 87 12.63 -7.85 -0.33
C VAL A 87 11.35 -7.68 -1.12
N THR A 88 11.01 -8.64 -1.98
CA THR A 88 9.79 -8.60 -2.77
C THR A 88 8.90 -9.80 -2.48
N PHE A 89 7.59 -9.54 -2.34
CA PHE A 89 6.52 -10.53 -2.22
C PHE A 89 5.53 -10.31 -3.36
N GLY A 90 5.25 -11.35 -4.17
CA GLY A 90 4.27 -11.24 -5.25
C GLY A 90 3.95 -12.58 -5.91
N GLY A 91 2.94 -12.62 -6.78
CA GLY A 91 2.48 -13.86 -7.38
C GLY A 91 2.09 -14.90 -6.35
N VAL A 92 1.43 -14.51 -5.28
CA VAL A 92 1.13 -15.33 -4.09
C VAL A 92 0.13 -16.42 -4.44
N ASP A 93 0.40 -17.66 -4.00
CA ASP A 93 -0.56 -18.75 -4.06
C ASP A 93 -1.43 -18.72 -2.78
N PHE A 94 -2.60 -18.14 -2.91
CA PHE A 94 -3.52 -18.00 -1.78
C PHE A 94 -4.11 -19.34 -1.34
N ASP A 95 -4.22 -20.30 -2.27
CA ASP A 95 -4.66 -21.66 -2.01
C ASP A 95 -3.48 -22.63 -2.20
N LYS A 96 -3.00 -23.26 -1.13
CA LYS A 96 -1.90 -24.24 -1.18
C LYS A 96 -2.24 -25.51 -2.00
N ALA A 97 -3.48 -25.67 -2.46
CA ALA A 97 -3.94 -26.87 -3.16
C ALA A 97 -3.67 -26.84 -4.68
N CYS A 98 -3.19 -25.73 -5.26
CA CYS A 98 -2.90 -25.64 -6.69
C CYS A 98 -1.45 -25.97 -7.00
N ASP A 99 -1.08 -27.27 -6.89
CA ASP A 99 0.10 -27.81 -7.58
C ASP A 99 -0.20 -27.92 -9.08
N ASN A 100 0.55 -27.14 -9.87
CA ASN A 100 0.72 -27.27 -11.32
C ASN A 100 -0.55 -27.33 -12.18
N SER A 101 -0.96 -26.22 -12.73
CA SER A 101 -1.32 -26.04 -14.15
C SER A 101 -2.11 -24.76 -14.37
N ASP A 102 -2.05 -24.22 -15.58
CA ASP A 102 -2.83 -23.10 -16.13
C ASP A 102 -4.37 -23.29 -16.13
N VAL A 103 -4.92 -23.89 -15.11
CA VAL A 103 -6.36 -24.06 -14.96
C VAL A 103 -6.90 -22.84 -14.21
N LEU A 104 -7.66 -22.04 -14.94
CA LEU A 104 -8.56 -21.00 -14.45
C LEU A 104 -9.35 -21.55 -13.24
N CYS A 105 -8.89 -21.31 -12.03
CA CYS A 105 -9.71 -21.45 -10.83
C CYS A 105 -10.71 -20.27 -10.78
N ASN A 106 -11.63 -20.24 -11.77
CA ASN A 106 -12.82 -19.41 -11.73
C ASN A 106 -13.84 -20.09 -10.83
N VAL A 107 -13.72 -19.89 -9.53
CA VAL A 107 -14.84 -20.18 -8.62
C VAL A 107 -15.28 -18.86 -8.01
N ASN A 108 -16.30 -18.27 -8.62
CA ASN A 108 -17.08 -17.16 -8.06
C ASN A 108 -17.86 -17.66 -6.82
N THR A 109 -17.16 -17.96 -5.73
CA THR A 109 -17.75 -18.10 -4.42
C THR A 109 -17.35 -16.89 -3.57
N ARG A 110 -18.34 -16.27 -2.92
CA ARG A 110 -18.10 -15.14 -2.00
C ARG A 110 -17.01 -15.55 -1.01
N GLY A 111 -15.86 -14.84 -1.05
CA GLY A 111 -14.76 -15.06 -0.11
C GLY A 111 -13.53 -15.77 -0.68
N ASN A 112 -13.42 -15.99 -2.00
CA ASN A 112 -12.20 -16.53 -2.58
C ASN A 112 -11.28 -15.43 -3.08
N TRP A 113 -9.99 -15.51 -2.69
CA TRP A 113 -8.92 -14.63 -3.14
C TRP A 113 -8.39 -15.11 -4.49
N ALA A 114 -8.70 -14.36 -5.56
CA ALA A 114 -8.24 -14.71 -6.90
C ALA A 114 -6.73 -14.53 -7.03
N TYR A 115 -6.10 -15.40 -7.83
CA TYR A 115 -4.68 -15.25 -8.14
C TYR A 115 -4.41 -13.95 -8.91
N LEU A 116 -3.46 -13.16 -8.44
CA LEU A 116 -3.05 -11.88 -9.03
C LEU A 116 -1.86 -12.10 -9.97
N LYS A 117 -2.15 -12.44 -11.24
CA LYS A 117 -1.12 -12.79 -12.24
C LYS A 117 -0.03 -11.73 -12.40
N ASN A 118 -0.41 -10.46 -12.38
CA ASN A 118 0.49 -9.37 -12.70
C ASN A 118 1.43 -9.00 -11.55
N THR A 119 1.08 -9.38 -10.31
CA THR A 119 1.98 -9.18 -9.17
C THR A 119 3.25 -10.01 -9.25
N LEU A 120 3.20 -11.18 -9.92
CA LEU A 120 4.40 -11.96 -10.24
C LEU A 120 5.26 -11.25 -11.29
N LEU A 121 4.62 -10.70 -12.33
CA LEU A 121 5.33 -9.94 -13.37
C LEU A 121 6.00 -8.70 -12.77
N GLU A 122 5.28 -7.98 -11.90
CA GLU A 122 5.78 -6.79 -11.21
C GLU A 122 7.06 -7.08 -10.42
N VAL A 123 7.04 -8.08 -9.52
CA VAL A 123 8.22 -8.40 -8.71
C VAL A 123 9.38 -8.93 -9.56
N ASN A 124 9.11 -9.68 -10.63
CA ASN A 124 10.14 -10.13 -11.55
C ASN A 124 10.78 -8.96 -12.30
N THR A 125 9.97 -8.00 -12.79
CA THR A 125 10.48 -6.81 -13.48
C THR A 125 11.36 -5.98 -12.54
N ILE A 126 10.95 -5.75 -11.29
CA ILE A 126 11.76 -5.06 -10.28
C ILE A 126 13.07 -5.80 -10.05
N ASN A 127 13.04 -7.12 -9.89
CA ASN A 127 14.23 -7.93 -9.66
C ASN A 127 15.20 -7.86 -10.84
N ASP A 128 14.70 -7.96 -12.08
CA ASP A 128 15.54 -7.90 -13.28
C ASP A 128 16.19 -6.52 -13.45
N MET A 129 15.49 -5.45 -13.13
CA MET A 129 16.03 -4.09 -13.14
C MET A 129 17.17 -3.92 -12.12
N LEU A 130 17.02 -4.49 -10.92
CA LEU A 130 17.96 -4.31 -9.82
C LEU A 130 19.12 -5.30 -9.82
N LYS A 131 19.04 -6.39 -10.60
CA LYS A 131 19.99 -7.50 -10.59
C LYS A 131 21.45 -7.11 -10.82
N ASN A 132 21.70 -6.03 -11.55
CA ASN A 132 23.05 -5.56 -11.88
C ASN A 132 23.44 -4.29 -11.12
N CYS A 133 22.59 -3.85 -10.18
CA CYS A 133 22.79 -2.58 -9.44
C CYS A 133 23.53 -2.78 -8.11
N GLY A 134 24.00 -3.99 -7.80
CA GLY A 134 24.71 -4.27 -6.54
C GLY A 134 23.78 -4.35 -5.31
N VAL A 135 22.48 -4.48 -5.52
CA VAL A 135 21.45 -4.59 -4.47
C VAL A 135 21.25 -6.07 -4.09
N ASP A 136 21.21 -6.38 -2.79
CA ASP A 136 20.82 -7.71 -2.29
C ASP A 136 19.31 -7.87 -2.43
N ILE A 137 18.88 -8.83 -3.28
CA ILE A 137 17.46 -9.04 -3.59
C ILE A 137 17.00 -10.39 -3.04
N LYS A 138 15.95 -10.35 -2.21
CA LYS A 138 15.25 -11.55 -1.73
C LYS A 138 13.82 -11.54 -2.24
N THR A 139 13.45 -12.59 -2.97
CA THR A 139 12.12 -12.70 -3.59
C THR A 139 11.35 -13.87 -3.04
N TYR A 140 10.13 -13.60 -2.60
CA TYR A 140 9.17 -14.59 -2.13
C TYR A 140 7.97 -14.61 -3.07
N THR A 141 7.79 -15.73 -3.76
CA THR A 141 6.69 -15.91 -4.72
C THR A 141 5.97 -17.23 -4.48
N ARG A 142 4.79 -17.35 -5.03
CA ARG A 142 3.98 -18.57 -4.97
C ARG A 142 3.79 -19.03 -3.51
N ALA A 143 3.99 -20.34 -3.27
CA ALA A 143 3.89 -20.98 -1.97
C ALA A 143 4.95 -20.48 -0.95
N ASN A 144 6.00 -19.79 -1.41
CA ASN A 144 7.05 -19.25 -0.53
C ASN A 144 6.70 -17.85 0.01
N ALA A 145 5.74 -17.15 -0.58
CA ALA A 145 5.27 -15.84 -0.10
C ALA A 145 4.38 -15.99 1.14
N THR A 146 4.94 -16.55 2.21
CA THR A 146 4.24 -16.91 3.43
C THR A 146 4.32 -15.81 4.49
N GLU A 147 3.39 -15.83 5.42
CA GLU A 147 3.38 -14.98 6.60
C GLU A 147 4.65 -15.18 7.46
N SER A 148 5.07 -16.43 7.64
CA SER A 148 6.31 -16.73 8.36
C SER A 148 7.56 -16.17 7.65
N ALA A 149 7.57 -16.11 6.31
CA ALA A 149 8.64 -15.48 5.56
C ALA A 149 8.68 -13.97 5.82
N PHE A 150 7.52 -13.33 5.89
CA PHE A 150 7.42 -11.90 6.22
C PHE A 150 7.86 -11.62 7.67
N LYS A 151 7.39 -12.39 8.63
CA LYS A 151 7.75 -12.22 10.05
C LYS A 151 9.24 -12.41 10.35
N ARG A 152 10.03 -13.01 9.44
CA ARG A 152 11.52 -13.09 9.59
C ARG A 152 12.20 -11.73 9.48
N PHE A 153 11.50 -10.69 9.02
CA PHE A 153 12.05 -9.33 8.98
C PHE A 153 11.92 -8.59 10.30
N ASP A 154 11.35 -9.22 11.33
CA ASP A 154 11.34 -8.72 12.71
C ASP A 154 12.78 -8.51 13.23
N GLY A 155 13.13 -7.27 13.59
CA GLY A 155 14.46 -6.88 14.04
C GLY A 155 15.56 -6.96 12.98
N THR A 156 15.26 -7.31 11.73
CA THR A 156 16.27 -7.43 10.66
C THR A 156 16.41 -6.15 9.86
N GLN A 157 17.51 -6.05 9.10
CA GLN A 157 17.74 -4.91 8.22
C GLN A 157 17.25 -5.24 6.80
N SER A 158 16.41 -4.37 6.25
CA SER A 158 16.07 -4.32 4.82
C SER A 158 15.73 -2.88 4.46
N ASP A 159 16.28 -2.36 3.37
CA ASP A 159 15.97 -1.00 2.98
C ASP A 159 14.55 -0.88 2.45
N ILE A 160 14.12 -1.82 1.62
CA ILE A 160 12.80 -1.83 1.03
C ILE A 160 12.13 -3.19 1.21
N ILE A 161 10.85 -3.18 1.59
CA ILE A 161 9.96 -4.34 1.50
C ILE A 161 8.82 -3.98 0.54
N HIS A 162 8.77 -4.68 -0.60
CA HIS A 162 7.74 -4.51 -1.61
C HIS A 162 6.76 -5.68 -1.55
N ILE A 163 5.48 -5.40 -1.38
CA ILE A 163 4.43 -6.40 -1.23
C ILE A 163 3.33 -6.17 -2.26
N ALA A 164 3.21 -7.12 -3.19
CA ALA A 164 2.18 -7.16 -4.21
C ALA A 164 1.24 -8.35 -3.94
N SER A 165 0.18 -8.11 -3.16
CA SER A 165 -0.77 -9.12 -2.72
C SER A 165 -2.14 -8.52 -2.41
N HIS A 166 -3.17 -9.35 -2.12
CA HIS A 166 -4.44 -8.84 -1.63
C HIS A 166 -4.31 -8.22 -0.25
N GLY A 167 -4.93 -7.05 -0.08
CA GLY A 167 -5.23 -6.48 1.22
C GLY A 167 -6.69 -6.71 1.60
N PHE A 168 -7.01 -6.69 2.88
CA PHE A 168 -8.39 -6.77 3.35
C PHE A 168 -8.69 -5.76 4.44
N TYR A 169 -9.96 -5.38 4.51
CA TYR A 169 -10.56 -4.70 5.65
C TYR A 169 -11.96 -5.21 5.90
N ILE A 170 -12.32 -5.41 7.17
CA ILE A 170 -13.62 -5.92 7.57
C ILE A 170 -14.32 -4.87 8.43
N PRO A 171 -15.35 -4.22 7.87
CA PRO A 171 -16.15 -3.26 8.61
C PRO A 171 -16.91 -3.95 9.75
N GLN A 172 -17.19 -3.19 10.80
CA GLN A 172 -17.83 -3.71 12.01
C GLN A 172 -19.11 -4.51 11.73
N SER A 173 -19.89 -4.10 10.73
CA SER A 173 -21.14 -4.78 10.32
C SER A 173 -20.92 -6.18 9.73
N GLN A 174 -19.72 -6.53 9.30
CA GLN A 174 -19.40 -7.79 8.64
C GLN A 174 -18.53 -8.73 9.48
N ARG A 175 -18.05 -8.31 10.65
CA ARG A 175 -17.11 -9.08 11.50
C ARG A 175 -17.67 -10.42 11.94
N THR A 176 -18.98 -10.51 12.15
CA THR A 176 -19.66 -11.75 12.55
C THR A 176 -20.02 -12.68 11.37
N THR A 177 -19.92 -12.19 10.13
CA THR A 177 -20.28 -12.94 8.92
C THR A 177 -19.11 -13.64 8.26
N ILE A 178 -17.88 -13.28 8.61
CA ILE A 178 -16.68 -13.88 8.07
C ILE A 178 -16.20 -14.99 9.00
N PRO A 179 -16.12 -16.25 8.53
CA PRO A 179 -15.78 -17.39 9.36
C PRO A 179 -14.51 -17.20 10.17
N TYR A 180 -13.44 -16.68 9.58
CA TYR A 180 -12.18 -16.41 10.25
C TYR A 180 -12.33 -15.58 11.54
N PHE A 181 -13.25 -14.63 11.56
CA PHE A 181 -13.47 -13.76 12.73
C PHE A 181 -14.65 -14.19 13.59
N SER A 182 -15.67 -14.86 13.00
CA SER A 182 -16.90 -15.23 13.73
C SER A 182 -16.70 -16.37 14.72
N ASN A 183 -15.74 -17.26 14.46
CA ASN A 183 -15.47 -18.43 15.31
C ASN A 183 -14.36 -18.18 16.34
N SER A 184 -13.74 -17.02 16.34
CA SER A 184 -12.80 -16.64 17.38
C SER A 184 -13.52 -16.46 18.71
N VAL A 185 -13.06 -17.16 19.72
CA VAL A 185 -13.57 -17.06 21.09
C VAL A 185 -13.60 -15.59 21.49
N SER A 186 -14.83 -15.07 21.67
CA SER A 186 -15.10 -13.69 22.12
C SER A 186 -14.56 -12.56 21.22
N THR A 187 -15.10 -12.41 19.99
CA THR A 187 -14.96 -11.17 19.19
C THR A 187 -15.36 -9.90 19.97
N GLU A 188 -16.15 -10.05 21.01
CA GLU A 188 -16.51 -8.97 21.94
C GLU A 188 -15.30 -8.38 22.69
N ASN A 189 -14.18 -9.12 22.79
CA ASN A 189 -12.96 -8.67 23.47
C ASN A 189 -11.87 -8.17 22.51
N ILE A 190 -12.05 -8.30 21.18
CA ILE A 190 -11.11 -7.72 20.21
C ILE A 190 -11.46 -6.26 19.98
N GLN A 191 -10.91 -5.39 20.82
CA GLN A 191 -11.11 -3.93 20.74
C GLN A 191 -10.13 -3.25 19.77
N ASP A 192 -9.09 -3.94 19.29
CA ASP A 192 -8.10 -3.34 18.40
C ASP A 192 -8.52 -3.49 16.93
N GLU A 193 -8.87 -2.37 16.31
CA GLU A 193 -9.29 -2.29 14.90
C GLU A 193 -8.24 -2.85 13.93
N LEU A 194 -6.98 -2.95 14.35
CA LEU A 194 -5.90 -3.50 13.53
C LEU A 194 -6.05 -5.01 13.23
N PHE A 195 -6.87 -5.74 13.99
CA PHE A 195 -7.18 -7.13 13.66
C PHE A 195 -8.01 -7.29 12.38
N PHE A 196 -8.80 -6.26 12.04
CA PHE A 196 -9.77 -6.31 10.96
C PHE A 196 -9.24 -5.76 9.63
N SER A 197 -7.95 -5.57 9.52
CA SER A 197 -7.26 -5.21 8.29
C SER A 197 -5.94 -5.97 8.18
N GLY A 198 -5.46 -6.22 6.96
CA GLY A 198 -4.22 -6.96 6.78
C GLY A 198 -3.94 -7.32 5.32
N LEU A 199 -3.03 -8.25 5.15
CA LEU A 199 -2.59 -8.79 3.87
C LEU A 199 -2.87 -10.30 3.82
N ILE A 200 -3.23 -10.80 2.65
CA ILE A 200 -3.39 -12.22 2.41
C ILE A 200 -2.11 -12.75 1.77
N LEU A 201 -1.49 -13.72 2.40
CA LEU A 201 -0.28 -14.39 1.95
C LEU A 201 -0.56 -15.86 1.64
N SER A 202 0.48 -16.62 1.27
CA SER A 202 0.33 -18.00 0.85
C SER A 202 -0.36 -18.89 1.90
N GLY A 203 -1.42 -19.56 1.47
CA GLY A 203 -2.27 -20.41 2.31
C GLY A 203 -3.40 -19.68 3.04
N GLY A 204 -3.49 -18.34 2.91
CA GLY A 204 -4.49 -17.54 3.61
C GLY A 204 -5.94 -17.82 3.20
N GLN A 205 -6.18 -18.36 1.98
CA GLN A 205 -7.52 -18.75 1.54
C GLN A 205 -8.13 -19.82 2.44
N LYS A 206 -7.33 -20.81 2.82
CA LYS A 206 -7.80 -21.89 3.69
C LYS A 206 -8.18 -21.35 5.07
N ALA A 207 -7.30 -20.55 5.67
CA ALA A 207 -7.56 -19.93 6.96
C ALA A 207 -8.80 -19.03 6.92
N TRP A 208 -8.98 -18.26 5.84
CA TRP A 208 -10.15 -17.40 5.65
C TRP A 208 -11.48 -18.17 5.68
N ASN A 209 -11.50 -19.38 5.10
CA ASN A 209 -12.70 -20.20 4.99
C ASN A 209 -12.93 -21.12 6.21
N ASP A 210 -11.87 -21.64 6.83
CA ASP A 210 -11.94 -22.73 7.82
C ASP A 210 -12.02 -22.26 9.28
N SER A 211 -11.84 -20.96 9.53
CA SER A 211 -12.27 -20.31 10.75
C SER A 211 -11.78 -20.84 12.10
N VAL A 212 -10.49 -20.69 12.39
CA VAL A 212 -10.08 -20.43 13.77
C VAL A 212 -9.05 -19.32 13.75
N PHE A 213 -9.48 -18.10 13.99
CA PHE A 213 -8.56 -16.98 14.19
C PHE A 213 -7.63 -17.29 15.36
N ASN A 214 -6.35 -17.36 15.08
CA ASN A 214 -5.31 -17.42 16.09
C ASN A 214 -4.17 -16.48 15.67
N PRO A 215 -4.03 -15.31 16.27
CA PRO A 215 -3.02 -14.32 15.90
C PRO A 215 -1.58 -14.79 16.12
N ASN A 216 -1.38 -15.97 16.69
CA ASN A 216 -0.07 -16.58 16.89
C ASN A 216 0.25 -17.65 15.84
N ASN A 217 -0.67 -17.97 14.93
CA ASN A 217 -0.45 -18.93 13.86
C ASN A 217 0.01 -18.20 12.59
N ASN A 218 0.93 -18.83 11.86
CA ASN A 218 1.29 -18.40 10.50
C ASN A 218 0.31 -19.07 9.53
N ASP A 219 -0.90 -18.55 9.44
CA ASP A 219 -2.01 -19.13 8.68
C ASP A 219 -2.16 -18.50 7.27
N GLY A 220 -1.32 -17.54 6.95
CA GLY A 220 -1.32 -16.82 5.68
C GLY A 220 -2.16 -15.54 5.69
N ILE A 221 -2.74 -15.18 6.84
CA ILE A 221 -3.46 -13.92 7.04
C ILE A 221 -2.64 -13.02 7.95
N LEU A 222 -1.84 -12.13 7.35
CA LEU A 222 -1.00 -11.19 8.09
C LEU A 222 -1.81 -9.96 8.47
N THR A 223 -2.34 -9.94 9.69
CA THR A 223 -3.14 -8.81 10.19
C THR A 223 -2.30 -7.57 10.45
N ALA A 224 -2.90 -6.39 10.36
CA ALA A 224 -2.25 -5.15 10.76
C ALA A 224 -1.84 -5.16 12.24
N TYR A 225 -2.58 -5.91 13.09
CA TYR A 225 -2.19 -6.12 14.48
C TYR A 225 -0.83 -6.82 14.58
N GLU A 226 -0.62 -7.92 13.86
CA GLU A 226 0.64 -8.66 13.85
C GLU A 226 1.78 -7.82 13.30
N ILE A 227 1.56 -7.13 12.18
CA ILE A 227 2.54 -6.16 11.63
C ILE A 227 2.94 -5.14 12.70
N SER A 228 1.97 -4.62 13.46
CA SER A 228 2.21 -3.60 14.49
C SER A 228 3.06 -4.07 15.68
N LYS A 229 3.30 -5.37 15.81
CA LYS A 229 4.13 -5.99 16.86
C LYS A 229 5.55 -6.26 16.42
N LEU A 230 5.82 -6.21 15.11
CA LEU A 230 7.16 -6.40 14.57
C LEU A 230 8.03 -5.17 14.81
N ASP A 231 9.31 -5.39 14.85
CA ASP A 231 10.34 -4.35 14.86
C ASP A 231 10.88 -4.15 13.44
N LEU A 232 10.33 -3.18 12.72
CA LEU A 232 10.71 -2.82 11.36
C LEU A 232 11.39 -1.44 11.28
N HIS A 233 11.99 -0.96 12.37
CA HIS A 233 12.62 0.37 12.41
C HIS A 233 13.81 0.52 11.45
N ASN A 234 14.40 -0.60 11.01
CA ASN A 234 15.47 -0.64 10.01
C ASN A 234 14.94 -0.67 8.57
N VAL A 235 13.61 -0.73 8.36
CA VAL A 235 13.00 -0.67 7.04
C VAL A 235 12.76 0.79 6.66
N ASN A 236 13.39 1.23 5.56
CA ASN A 236 13.27 2.60 5.09
C ASN A 236 11.95 2.83 4.33
N LEU A 237 11.55 1.85 3.51
CA LEU A 237 10.36 1.95 2.67
C LEU A 237 9.59 0.63 2.63
N VAL A 238 8.28 0.71 2.85
CA VAL A 238 7.34 -0.35 2.48
C VAL A 238 6.55 0.11 1.27
N VAL A 239 6.50 -0.71 0.23
CA VAL A 239 5.67 -0.51 -0.97
C VAL A 239 4.52 -1.52 -0.92
N LEU A 240 3.29 -1.02 -0.91
CA LEU A 240 2.07 -1.83 -0.98
C LEU A 240 1.43 -1.61 -2.36
N SER A 241 1.76 -2.48 -3.30
CA SER A 241 1.34 -2.38 -4.69
C SER A 241 -0.06 -2.94 -4.95
N ALA A 242 -0.64 -3.63 -4.00
CA ALA A 242 -1.94 -4.25 -4.14
C ALA A 242 -2.95 -3.66 -3.17
N CYS A 243 -3.95 -2.99 -3.72
CA CYS A 243 -5.15 -2.56 -3.02
C CYS A 243 -6.38 -3.17 -3.65
N GLU A 244 -6.53 -4.50 -3.56
CA GLU A 244 -7.83 -5.14 -3.72
C GLU A 244 -8.40 -5.46 -2.35
N THR A 245 -9.28 -4.62 -1.89
CA THR A 245 -10.17 -5.00 -0.79
C THR A 245 -11.32 -5.80 -1.41
N GLY A 246 -11.15 -7.11 -1.54
CA GLY A 246 -12.14 -8.00 -2.16
C GLY A 246 -13.48 -8.12 -1.43
N LEU A 247 -13.71 -7.33 -0.39
CA LEU A 247 -14.90 -7.41 0.46
C LEU A 247 -15.47 -6.01 0.77
N GLY A 248 -15.96 -5.32 -0.27
CA GLY A 248 -16.92 -4.22 -0.06
C GLY A 248 -16.38 -2.81 0.01
N ASP A 249 -17.30 -1.87 0.02
CA ASP A 249 -17.18 -0.44 -0.27
C ASP A 249 -16.41 0.43 0.77
N ASN A 250 -15.79 -0.16 1.79
CA ASN A 250 -15.13 0.57 2.88
C ASN A 250 -13.59 0.42 2.86
N LEU A 251 -12.96 0.84 1.77
CA LEU A 251 -11.49 0.94 1.62
C LEU A 251 -10.81 1.76 2.73
N PHE A 252 -11.56 2.63 3.37
CA PHE A 252 -11.09 3.67 4.28
C PHE A 252 -10.29 3.14 5.47
N ASP A 253 -10.89 2.23 6.23
CA ASP A 253 -10.29 1.77 7.48
C ASP A 253 -9.18 0.74 7.24
N GLY A 254 -9.21 0.01 6.10
CA GLY A 254 -8.21 -0.97 5.74
C GLY A 254 -6.86 -0.38 5.40
N ILE A 255 -6.84 0.59 4.49
CA ILE A 255 -5.64 1.34 4.12
C ILE A 255 -5.05 2.03 5.37
N PHE A 256 -5.93 2.63 6.19
CA PHE A 256 -5.52 3.32 7.40
C PHE A 256 -4.97 2.34 8.47
N GLY A 257 -5.54 1.14 8.57
CA GLY A 257 -5.07 0.08 9.46
C GLY A 257 -3.66 -0.36 9.14
N LEU A 258 -3.36 -0.66 7.87
CA LEU A 258 -2.03 -1.04 7.41
C LEU A 258 -1.01 0.11 7.57
N GLN A 259 -1.38 1.35 7.22
CA GLN A 259 -0.51 2.51 7.46
C GLN A 259 -0.10 2.63 8.94
N ARG A 260 -1.09 2.57 9.85
CA ARG A 260 -0.83 2.62 11.29
C ARG A 260 0.06 1.48 11.76
N ALA A 261 -0.18 0.27 11.26
CA ALA A 261 0.57 -0.90 11.65
C ALA A 261 2.05 -0.78 11.27
N PHE A 262 2.35 -0.46 10.01
CA PHE A 262 3.73 -0.29 9.55
C PHE A 262 4.43 0.90 10.23
N LYS A 263 3.74 2.02 10.44
CA LYS A 263 4.30 3.15 11.19
C LYS A 263 4.56 2.80 12.66
N LYS A 264 3.68 2.03 13.29
CA LYS A 264 3.88 1.54 14.66
C LYS A 264 5.05 0.54 14.75
N ALA A 265 5.22 -0.30 13.74
CA ALA A 265 6.36 -1.20 13.59
C ALA A 265 7.69 -0.47 13.35
N GLY A 266 7.67 0.84 13.03
CA GLY A 266 8.86 1.67 12.90
C GLY A 266 9.28 2.00 11.46
N VAL A 267 8.54 1.55 10.44
CA VAL A 267 8.82 1.84 9.03
C VAL A 267 8.86 3.35 8.78
N LYS A 268 9.89 3.82 8.04
CA LYS A 268 10.10 5.26 7.83
C LYS A 268 9.15 5.84 6.79
N SER A 269 8.99 5.19 5.63
CA SER A 269 8.10 5.65 4.57
C SER A 269 7.24 4.51 4.04
N ILE A 270 6.02 4.82 3.59
CA ILE A 270 5.09 3.85 3.01
C ILE A 270 4.56 4.41 1.71
N LEU A 271 4.82 3.72 0.59
CA LEU A 271 4.18 3.98 -0.70
C LEU A 271 3.04 2.98 -0.87
N MET A 272 1.81 3.48 -1.08
CA MET A 272 0.66 2.60 -1.23
C MET A 272 -0.37 3.20 -2.19
N SER A 273 -1.16 2.32 -2.82
CA SER A 273 -2.25 2.76 -3.67
C SER A 273 -3.55 2.97 -2.89
N LEU A 274 -4.31 4.00 -3.25
CA LEU A 274 -5.61 4.32 -2.66
C LEU A 274 -6.78 3.61 -3.34
N TRP A 275 -6.60 3.20 -4.60
CA TRP A 275 -7.58 2.44 -5.39
C TRP A 275 -6.88 1.53 -6.39
N GLN A 276 -7.65 0.58 -6.92
CA GLN A 276 -7.15 -0.35 -7.92
C GLN A 276 -6.88 0.37 -9.24
N ILE A 277 -5.71 0.10 -9.81
CA ILE A 277 -5.30 0.57 -11.13
C ILE A 277 -5.14 -0.64 -12.04
N ASP A 278 -5.18 -0.41 -13.35
CA ASP A 278 -4.78 -1.39 -14.34
C ASP A 278 -3.36 -1.92 -14.05
N ASP A 279 -3.21 -3.23 -14.07
CA ASP A 279 -1.97 -3.90 -13.67
C ASP A 279 -0.77 -3.51 -14.53
N LYS A 280 -0.99 -3.24 -15.84
CA LYS A 280 0.08 -2.80 -16.73
C LYS A 280 0.57 -1.40 -16.34
N VAL A 281 -0.36 -0.52 -15.99
CA VAL A 281 -0.05 0.84 -15.54
C VAL A 281 0.65 0.80 -14.20
N THR A 282 0.22 -0.07 -13.28
CA THR A 282 0.89 -0.30 -12.00
C THR A 282 2.34 -0.77 -12.19
N SER A 283 2.56 -1.75 -13.07
CA SER A 283 3.90 -2.26 -13.38
C SER A 283 4.80 -1.16 -13.97
N GLU A 284 4.26 -0.31 -14.84
CA GLU A 284 5.00 0.82 -15.39
C GLU A 284 5.32 1.88 -14.32
N TYR A 285 4.35 2.21 -13.47
CA TYR A 285 4.55 3.13 -12.35
C TYR A 285 5.69 2.64 -11.44
N MET A 286 5.67 1.37 -11.05
CA MET A 286 6.69 0.78 -10.20
C MET A 286 8.06 0.74 -10.89
N SER A 287 8.10 0.43 -12.19
CA SER A 287 9.36 0.46 -12.96
C SER A 287 10.00 1.84 -12.94
N LEU A 288 9.22 2.89 -13.23
CA LEU A 288 9.70 4.29 -13.20
C LEU A 288 10.13 4.72 -11.78
N PHE A 289 9.41 4.26 -10.77
CA PHE A 289 9.73 4.59 -9.38
C PHE A 289 11.07 3.97 -8.96
N TYR A 290 11.27 2.68 -9.24
CA TYR A 290 12.52 1.99 -8.91
C TYR A 290 13.69 2.49 -9.75
N GLU A 291 13.49 2.81 -11.03
CA GLU A 291 14.51 3.44 -11.87
C GLU A 291 15.04 4.72 -11.23
N LYS A 292 14.14 5.64 -10.82
CA LYS A 292 14.53 6.88 -10.15
C LYS A 292 15.23 6.64 -8.82
N LEU A 293 14.79 5.65 -8.04
CA LEU A 293 15.50 5.27 -6.81
C LEU A 293 16.93 4.80 -7.10
N MET A 294 17.15 4.03 -8.16
CA MET A 294 18.49 3.58 -8.57
C MET A 294 19.35 4.72 -9.10
N ASP A 295 18.74 5.74 -9.69
CA ASP A 295 19.42 6.98 -10.11
C ASP A 295 19.82 7.89 -8.91
N GLY A 296 19.56 7.45 -7.67
CA GLY A 296 19.95 8.14 -6.43
C GLY A 296 18.98 9.24 -6.00
N TYR A 297 17.75 9.27 -6.54
CA TYR A 297 16.71 10.17 -6.03
C TYR A 297 16.28 9.73 -4.61
N SER A 298 15.92 10.69 -3.78
CA SER A 298 15.25 10.37 -2.51
C SER A 298 13.90 9.67 -2.78
N VAL A 299 13.37 8.92 -1.81
CA VAL A 299 12.06 8.26 -1.95
C VAL A 299 10.97 9.26 -2.35
N HIS A 300 11.00 10.46 -1.75
CA HIS A 300 10.06 11.52 -2.06
C HIS A 300 10.21 12.04 -3.49
N ASP A 301 11.46 12.34 -3.92
CA ASP A 301 11.70 12.87 -5.25
C ASP A 301 11.42 11.81 -6.33
N ALA A 302 11.72 10.54 -6.06
CA ALA A 302 11.38 9.42 -6.93
C ALA A 302 9.86 9.29 -7.10
N TYR A 303 9.09 9.40 -6.00
CA TYR A 303 7.62 9.40 -6.03
C TYR A 303 7.09 10.54 -6.88
N ILE A 304 7.49 11.79 -6.60
CA ILE A 304 7.01 12.95 -7.34
C ILE A 304 7.42 12.88 -8.82
N GLY A 305 8.67 12.51 -9.11
CA GLY A 305 9.16 12.36 -10.48
C GLY A 305 8.40 11.27 -11.25
N THR A 306 8.01 10.18 -10.58
CA THR A 306 7.19 9.12 -11.18
C THR A 306 5.79 9.63 -11.50
N VAL A 307 5.12 10.28 -10.55
CA VAL A 307 3.81 10.89 -10.76
C VAL A 307 3.82 11.84 -11.96
N LEU A 308 4.82 12.72 -12.06
CA LEU A 308 4.92 13.67 -13.17
C LEU A 308 5.14 12.97 -14.51
N SER A 309 6.02 11.97 -14.57
CA SER A 309 6.23 11.16 -15.79
C SER A 309 4.96 10.42 -16.22
N MET A 310 4.22 9.87 -15.26
CA MET A 310 2.94 9.20 -15.53
C MET A 310 1.86 10.19 -15.98
N LYS A 311 1.80 11.39 -15.36
CA LYS A 311 0.87 12.46 -15.75
C LYS A 311 1.08 12.93 -17.19
N GLU A 312 2.34 13.06 -17.63
CA GLU A 312 2.66 13.41 -19.02
C GLU A 312 2.19 12.34 -20.02
N LYS A 313 2.26 11.07 -19.62
CA LYS A 313 1.91 9.95 -20.49
C LYS A 313 0.42 9.64 -20.51
N TYR A 314 -0.24 9.77 -19.37
CA TYR A 314 -1.64 9.37 -19.17
C TYR A 314 -2.49 10.60 -18.84
N PRO A 315 -3.44 11.00 -19.73
CA PRO A 315 -4.33 12.14 -19.46
C PRO A 315 -5.27 11.89 -18.28
N ASP A 316 -5.67 10.63 -18.06
CA ASP A 316 -6.57 10.26 -16.96
C ASP A 316 -5.80 10.18 -15.63
N ALA A 317 -6.18 11.03 -14.69
CA ALA A 317 -5.58 11.11 -13.37
C ALA A 317 -5.72 9.82 -12.54
N ASN A 318 -6.66 8.94 -12.89
CA ASN A 318 -6.79 7.64 -12.24
C ASN A 318 -5.53 6.78 -12.35
N TYR A 319 -4.71 6.97 -13.38
CA TYR A 319 -3.49 6.21 -13.61
C TYR A 319 -2.26 6.74 -12.85
N TRP A 320 -2.24 8.00 -12.42
CA TRP A 320 -1.07 8.59 -11.76
C TRP A 320 -1.34 9.14 -10.35
N ALA A 321 -2.60 9.40 -10.01
CA ALA A 321 -2.95 9.96 -8.70
C ALA A 321 -3.30 8.89 -7.64
N SER A 322 -3.22 7.61 -7.98
CA SER A 322 -3.63 6.52 -7.10
C SER A 322 -2.65 6.25 -5.96
N PHE A 323 -1.35 6.42 -6.18
CA PHE A 323 -0.35 6.18 -5.15
C PHE A 323 -0.18 7.39 -4.24
N VAL A 324 -0.02 7.12 -2.95
CA VAL A 324 0.37 8.12 -1.94
C VAL A 324 1.64 7.67 -1.24
N LEU A 325 2.51 8.63 -0.96
CA LEU A 325 3.69 8.42 -0.14
C LEU A 325 3.45 9.02 1.25
N LEU A 326 3.51 8.18 2.28
CA LEU A 326 3.47 8.57 3.67
C LEU A 326 4.88 8.54 4.26
N ASP A 327 5.44 9.70 4.48
CA ASP A 327 6.75 9.90 5.08
C ASP A 327 6.77 9.82 6.62
#